data_cceedc46eeccc62d7ae3d982e5663784
#
_entry.id   cceedc46eeccc62d7ae3d982e5663784
#
_cell.length_a   1.000
_cell.length_b   1.000
_cell.length_c   1.000
_cell.angle_alpha   90.00
_cell.angle_beta   90.00
_cell.angle_gamma   90.00
#
_symmetry.space_group_name_H-M   'P 1'
#
loop_
_entity.id
_entity.type
_entity.pdbx_description
1 polymer ?
#
loop_
_entity_poly.entity_id
_entity_poly.type
_entity_poly.pdbx_seq_one_letter_code
_entity_poly.pdbx_strand_id
1 'polypeptide(L)'
;MPPHDLEILVNEFAIRSFRDTADRDYVHARLAYRARLLPQFLWSSLHSLEKYVKCILILNRLNGTKIGHEVTKGLQRINEYGKFEIPISETAEKFIKRLENGSAYRYFEFSYENRAYDILRLDYAVWEIRRYCQVLDYNVEINGIF
;
A
#
# COMPACT_ATOMS: atom_id res chain seq x y z
N MET A 1 -4.77 -31.22 -0.92
CA MET A 1 -4.77 -30.24 0.17
C MET A 1 -6.20 -29.74 0.37
N PRO A 2 -6.71 -29.78 1.60
CA PRO A 2 -8.03 -29.22 1.87
C PRO A 2 -8.10 -27.75 1.55
N PRO A 3 -9.28 -27.22 1.08
CA PRO A 3 -9.44 -25.81 0.75
C PRO A 3 -9.05 -24.85 1.89
N HIS A 4 -9.30 -25.26 3.14
CA HIS A 4 -8.96 -24.47 4.31
C HIS A 4 -7.44 -24.25 4.44
N ASP A 5 -6.65 -25.31 4.20
CA ASP A 5 -5.19 -25.19 4.26
C ASP A 5 -4.65 -24.31 3.14
N LEU A 6 -5.25 -24.38 1.95
CA LEU A 6 -4.87 -23.52 0.83
C LEU A 6 -5.16 -22.08 1.15
N GLU A 7 -6.30 -21.78 1.79
CA GLU A 7 -6.62 -20.41 2.21
C GLU A 7 -5.58 -19.85 3.17
N ILE A 8 -5.18 -20.65 4.16
CA ILE A 8 -4.15 -20.25 5.12
C ILE A 8 -2.84 -19.94 4.40
N LEU A 9 -2.44 -20.78 3.46
CA LEU A 9 -1.21 -20.59 2.70
C LEU A 9 -1.25 -19.31 1.86
N VAL A 10 -2.37 -19.05 1.21
CA VAL A 10 -2.53 -17.82 0.41
C VAL A 10 -2.46 -16.57 1.29
N ASN A 11 -3.13 -16.61 2.44
CA ASN A 11 -3.11 -15.49 3.38
C ASN A 11 -1.69 -15.26 3.93
N GLU A 12 -0.98 -16.31 4.28
CA GLU A 12 0.41 -16.18 4.74
C GLU A 12 1.32 -15.62 3.64
N PHE A 13 1.14 -16.09 2.41
CA PHE A 13 1.88 -15.58 1.26
C PHE A 13 1.66 -14.07 1.11
N ALA A 14 0.42 -13.62 1.15
CA ALA A 14 0.09 -12.20 1.03
C ALA A 14 0.79 -11.38 2.11
N ILE A 15 0.74 -11.84 3.35
CA ILE A 15 1.31 -11.12 4.48
C ILE A 15 2.84 -11.13 4.43
N ARG A 16 3.44 -12.29 4.27
CA ARG A 16 4.91 -12.40 4.31
C ARG A 16 5.60 -11.82 3.08
N SER A 17 5.05 -12.07 1.91
CA SER A 17 5.69 -11.66 0.66
C SER A 17 5.39 -10.22 0.29
N PHE A 18 4.28 -9.66 0.75
CA PHE A 18 3.89 -8.30 0.38
C PHE A 18 3.82 -7.35 1.55
N ARG A 19 3.07 -7.65 2.62
CA ARG A 19 3.02 -6.72 3.75
C ARG A 19 4.37 -6.55 4.43
N ASP A 20 5.05 -7.64 4.73
CA ASP A 20 6.32 -7.55 5.45
C ASP A 20 7.41 -6.91 4.60
N THR A 21 7.42 -7.18 3.29
CA THR A 21 8.36 -6.50 2.38
C THR A 21 7.99 -5.03 2.17
N ALA A 22 6.70 -4.72 2.16
CA ALA A 22 6.25 -3.33 2.11
C ALA A 22 6.70 -2.56 3.37
N ASP A 23 6.63 -3.20 4.53
CA ASP A 23 7.10 -2.60 5.79
C ASP A 23 8.59 -2.25 5.69
N ARG A 24 9.40 -3.12 5.10
CA ARG A 24 10.83 -2.84 4.89
C ARG A 24 11.04 -1.68 3.95
N ASP A 25 10.29 -1.62 2.86
CA ASP A 25 10.36 -0.49 1.93
C ASP A 25 9.91 0.81 2.60
N TYR A 26 8.92 0.75 3.45
CA TYR A 26 8.47 1.91 4.21
C TYR A 26 9.56 2.43 5.15
N VAL A 27 10.19 1.54 5.91
CA VAL A 27 11.32 1.91 6.79
C VAL A 27 12.45 2.51 5.94
N HIS A 28 12.75 1.89 4.81
CA HIS A 28 13.79 2.37 3.89
C HIS A 28 13.45 3.77 3.37
N ALA A 29 12.20 4.01 3.03
CA ALA A 29 11.75 5.33 2.59
C ALA A 29 11.97 6.39 3.68
N ARG A 30 11.62 6.08 4.92
CA ARG A 30 11.81 7.00 6.03
C ARG A 30 13.29 7.31 6.28
N LEU A 31 14.13 6.30 6.21
CA LEU A 31 15.58 6.49 6.35
C LEU A 31 16.16 7.32 5.21
N ALA A 32 15.72 7.06 3.98
CA ALA A 32 16.15 7.85 2.82
C ALA A 32 15.73 9.31 2.97
N TYR A 33 14.52 9.56 3.46
CA TYR A 33 14.04 10.92 3.69
C TYR A 33 14.93 11.64 4.71
N ARG A 34 15.27 11.00 5.83
CA ARG A 34 16.17 11.57 6.85
C ARG A 34 17.55 11.85 6.29
N ALA A 35 18.03 10.99 5.42
CA ALA A 35 19.34 11.16 4.78
C ALA A 35 19.31 12.15 3.61
N ARG A 36 18.15 12.74 3.32
CA ARG A 36 17.93 13.66 2.20
C ARG A 36 18.18 13.02 0.83
N LEU A 37 17.94 11.73 0.74
CA LEU A 37 18.02 10.98 -0.52
C LEU A 37 16.63 10.94 -1.14
N LEU A 38 16.23 12.05 -1.76
CA LEU A 38 14.85 12.25 -2.23
C LEU A 38 14.42 11.22 -3.30
N PRO A 39 15.21 10.93 -4.34
CA PRO A 39 14.81 9.92 -5.32
C PRO A 39 14.56 8.56 -4.68
N GLN A 40 15.42 8.14 -3.76
CA GLN A 40 15.28 6.88 -3.04
C GLN A 40 14.05 6.87 -2.13
N PHE A 41 13.76 8.00 -1.50
CA PHE A 41 12.53 8.17 -0.72
C PHE A 41 11.30 7.94 -1.57
N LEU A 42 11.21 8.62 -2.72
CA LEU A 42 10.06 8.51 -3.60
C LEU A 42 9.90 7.10 -4.16
N TRP A 43 10.99 6.49 -4.57
CA TRP A 43 11.01 5.13 -5.10
C TRP A 43 10.53 4.12 -4.06
N SER A 44 11.10 4.16 -2.85
CA SER A 44 10.73 3.25 -1.78
C SER A 44 9.31 3.49 -1.28
N SER A 45 8.86 4.75 -1.26
CA SER A 45 7.49 5.10 -0.91
C SER A 45 6.50 4.44 -1.87
N LEU A 46 6.73 4.58 -3.17
CA LEU A 46 5.84 3.98 -4.18
C LEU A 46 5.83 2.46 -4.05
N HIS A 47 6.98 1.84 -3.89
CA HIS A 47 7.09 0.39 -3.75
C HIS A 47 6.38 -0.12 -2.51
N SER A 48 6.48 0.58 -1.39
CA SER A 48 5.79 0.17 -0.16
C SER A 48 4.27 0.17 -0.36
N LEU A 49 3.73 1.26 -0.90
CA LEU A 49 2.30 1.38 -1.14
C LEU A 49 1.79 0.35 -2.14
N GLU A 50 2.54 0.13 -3.20
CA GLU A 50 2.25 -0.88 -4.21
C GLU A 50 2.14 -2.28 -3.60
N LYS A 51 3.08 -2.64 -2.75
CA LYS A 51 3.09 -3.95 -2.09
C LYS A 51 1.96 -4.10 -1.07
N TYR A 52 1.63 -3.04 -0.33
CA TYR A 52 0.47 -3.07 0.56
C TYR A 52 -0.82 -3.34 -0.24
N VAL A 53 -1.00 -2.65 -1.35
CA VAL A 53 -2.17 -2.85 -2.20
C VAL A 53 -2.20 -4.27 -2.75
N LYS A 54 -1.06 -4.80 -3.20
CA LYS A 54 -0.98 -6.18 -3.68
C LYS A 54 -1.33 -7.19 -2.58
N CYS A 55 -0.89 -6.94 -1.37
CA CYS A 55 -1.27 -7.77 -0.22
C CYS A 55 -2.80 -7.82 -0.08
N ILE A 56 -3.44 -6.66 -0.10
CA ILE A 56 -4.90 -6.57 0.04
C ILE A 56 -5.61 -7.28 -1.11
N LEU A 57 -5.12 -7.09 -2.34
CA LEU A 57 -5.70 -7.78 -3.50
C LEU A 57 -5.65 -9.30 -3.33
N ILE A 58 -4.52 -9.84 -2.91
CA ILE A 58 -4.37 -11.28 -2.71
C ILE A 58 -5.27 -11.77 -1.58
N LEU A 59 -5.34 -11.03 -0.47
CA LEU A 59 -6.22 -11.38 0.65
C LEU A 59 -7.70 -11.40 0.23
N ASN A 60 -8.07 -10.58 -0.76
CA ASN A 60 -9.41 -10.54 -1.33
C ASN A 60 -9.56 -11.48 -2.54
N ARG A 61 -8.57 -12.27 -2.87
CA ARG A 61 -8.56 -13.20 -4.01
C ARG A 61 -8.75 -12.48 -5.34
N LEU A 62 -8.18 -11.28 -5.45
CA LEU A 62 -8.19 -10.47 -6.66
C LEU A 62 -6.82 -10.55 -7.34
N ASN A 63 -6.82 -10.52 -8.68
CA ASN A 63 -5.58 -10.58 -9.43
C ASN A 63 -4.88 -9.21 -9.42
N GLY A 64 -3.67 -9.17 -8.87
CA GLY A 64 -2.86 -7.96 -8.82
C GLY A 64 -1.89 -7.77 -9.98
N THR A 65 -1.74 -8.76 -10.86
CA THR A 65 -0.73 -8.69 -11.93
C THR A 65 -1.08 -7.65 -12.99
N LYS A 66 -2.35 -7.37 -13.21
CA LYS A 66 -2.81 -6.45 -14.22
C LYS A 66 -2.66 -4.97 -13.85
N ILE A 67 -2.41 -4.68 -12.59
CA ILE A 67 -2.26 -3.28 -12.16
C ILE A 67 -0.83 -2.77 -12.34
N GLY A 68 0.14 -3.67 -12.53
CA GLY A 68 1.55 -3.28 -12.66
C GLY A 68 2.00 -2.52 -11.41
N HIS A 69 2.47 -1.30 -11.63
CA HIS A 69 2.94 -0.42 -10.56
C HIS A 69 1.92 0.67 -10.19
N GLU A 70 0.66 0.49 -10.52
CA GLU A 70 -0.35 1.51 -10.29
C GLU A 70 -1.16 1.25 -9.02
N VAL A 71 -0.81 1.95 -7.97
CA VAL A 71 -1.50 1.89 -6.67
C VAL A 71 -2.96 2.29 -6.83
N THR A 72 -3.23 3.35 -7.58
CA THR A 72 -4.60 3.87 -7.80
C THR A 72 -5.50 2.82 -8.43
N LYS A 73 -5.01 2.10 -9.43
CA LYS A 73 -5.80 1.03 -10.06
C LYS A 73 -6.06 -0.12 -9.10
N GLY A 74 -5.08 -0.47 -8.28
CA GLY A 74 -5.25 -1.48 -7.26
C GLY A 74 -6.32 -1.12 -6.25
N LEU A 75 -6.31 0.12 -5.78
CA LEU A 75 -7.33 0.62 -4.86
C LEU A 75 -8.72 0.61 -5.49
N GLN A 76 -8.84 1.03 -6.73
CA GLN A 76 -10.11 0.97 -7.47
C GLN A 76 -10.63 -0.47 -7.56
N ARG A 77 -9.75 -1.40 -7.87
CA ARG A 77 -10.12 -2.81 -7.98
C ARG A 77 -10.61 -3.38 -6.66
N ILE A 78 -9.94 -3.01 -5.56
CA ILE A 78 -10.38 -3.41 -4.21
C ILE A 78 -11.76 -2.84 -3.92
N ASN A 79 -11.98 -1.57 -4.20
CA ASN A 79 -13.25 -0.91 -3.92
C ASN A 79 -14.40 -1.46 -4.76
N GLU A 80 -14.14 -1.89 -5.99
CA GLU A 80 -15.18 -2.44 -6.88
C GLU A 80 -15.47 -3.91 -6.60
N TYR A 81 -14.46 -4.72 -6.32
CA TYR A 81 -14.58 -6.18 -6.28
C TYR A 81 -14.19 -6.80 -4.93
N GLY A 82 -13.60 -6.05 -4.03
CA GLY A 82 -13.18 -6.54 -2.74
C GLY A 82 -14.33 -6.64 -1.74
N LYS A 83 -14.01 -7.14 -0.55
CA LYS A 83 -14.98 -7.33 0.52
C LYS A 83 -15.31 -6.04 1.26
N PHE A 84 -14.57 -4.97 1.00
CA PHE A 84 -14.72 -3.68 1.67
C PHE A 84 -14.20 -2.57 0.76
N GLU A 85 -14.49 -1.34 1.13
CA GLU A 85 -13.91 -0.16 0.48
C GLU A 85 -12.84 0.42 1.40
N ILE A 86 -11.77 0.91 0.81
CA ILE A 86 -10.71 1.60 1.53
C ILE A 86 -10.93 3.10 1.38
N PRO A 87 -11.32 3.79 2.45
CA PRO A 87 -11.48 5.24 2.39
C PRO A 87 -10.09 5.90 2.39
N ILE A 88 -9.77 6.53 1.28
CA ILE A 88 -8.48 7.23 1.12
C ILE A 88 -8.75 8.73 1.24
N SER A 89 -7.99 9.39 2.12
CA SER A 89 -8.07 10.85 2.27
C SER A 89 -7.58 11.55 1.00
N GLU A 90 -8.02 12.78 0.81
CA GLU A 90 -7.56 13.59 -0.30
C GLU A 90 -6.04 13.78 -0.27
N THR A 91 -5.50 13.97 0.92
CA THR A 91 -4.05 14.13 1.12
C THR A 91 -3.29 12.89 0.64
N ALA A 92 -3.72 11.71 1.06
CA ALA A 92 -3.10 10.45 0.64
C ALA A 92 -3.27 10.21 -0.86
N GLU A 93 -4.46 10.46 -1.40
CA GLU A 93 -4.72 10.29 -2.83
C GLU A 93 -3.81 11.16 -3.69
N LYS A 94 -3.68 12.43 -3.34
CA LYS A 94 -2.80 13.35 -4.06
C LYS A 94 -1.34 12.92 -3.99
N PHE A 95 -0.90 12.47 -2.83
CA PHE A 95 0.47 11.97 -2.67
C PHE A 95 0.72 10.73 -3.53
N ILE A 96 -0.20 9.78 -3.52
CA ILE A 96 -0.10 8.55 -4.33
C ILE A 96 -0.02 8.91 -5.82
N LYS A 97 -0.91 9.76 -6.29
CA LYS A 97 -0.91 10.19 -7.70
C LYS A 97 0.39 10.89 -8.09
N ARG A 98 0.93 11.68 -7.19
CA ARG A 98 2.21 12.35 -7.41
C ARG A 98 3.34 11.33 -7.53
N LEU A 99 3.35 10.29 -6.69
CA LEU A 99 4.33 9.21 -6.79
C LEU A 99 4.23 8.45 -8.12
N GLU A 100 3.02 8.13 -8.53
CA GLU A 100 2.78 7.39 -9.77
C GLU A 100 3.20 8.17 -11.01
N ASN A 101 2.94 9.47 -11.01
CA ASN A 101 3.29 10.35 -12.13
C ASN A 101 4.74 10.82 -12.10
N GLY A 102 5.46 10.44 -11.05
CA GLY A 102 6.72 11.06 -10.72
C GLY A 102 7.97 10.50 -11.37
N SER A 103 7.89 9.50 -12.26
CA SER A 103 9.12 8.91 -12.78
C SER A 103 10.01 9.93 -13.51
N ALA A 104 9.43 10.86 -14.26
CA ALA A 104 10.18 11.94 -14.90
C ALA A 104 10.52 13.09 -13.95
N TYR A 105 9.66 13.31 -12.97
CA TYR A 105 9.78 14.43 -12.03
C TYR A 105 10.59 14.11 -10.79
N ARG A 106 10.87 12.85 -10.51
CA ARG A 106 11.62 12.43 -9.33
C ARG A 106 12.93 13.16 -9.13
N TYR A 107 13.53 13.59 -10.21
CA TYR A 107 14.84 14.23 -10.20
C TYR A 107 14.79 15.76 -10.24
N PHE A 108 13.66 16.33 -10.66
CA PHE A 108 13.59 17.76 -10.94
C PHE A 108 12.55 18.51 -10.13
N GLU A 109 11.30 18.08 -10.11
CA GLU A 109 10.22 18.85 -9.53
C GLU A 109 10.09 18.73 -8.01
N PHE A 110 10.58 17.66 -7.45
CA PHE A 110 10.52 17.48 -6.00
C PHE A 110 11.61 18.22 -5.26
N SER A 111 12.34 19.05 -5.96
CA SER A 111 13.54 19.61 -5.39
C SER A 111 13.29 20.57 -4.25
N TYR A 112 12.18 21.31 -4.23
CA TYR A 112 12.09 22.41 -3.27
C TYR A 112 10.76 22.58 -2.55
N GLU A 113 9.65 22.32 -3.20
CA GLU A 113 8.34 22.56 -2.60
C GLU A 113 7.82 21.34 -1.86
N ASN A 114 7.26 21.54 -0.67
CA ASN A 114 6.54 20.53 0.10
C ASN A 114 7.36 19.38 0.67
N ARG A 115 8.68 19.44 0.63
CA ARG A 115 9.52 18.37 1.20
C ARG A 115 9.26 18.10 2.66
N ALA A 116 9.03 19.16 3.44
CA ALA A 116 8.85 19.02 4.88
C ALA A 116 7.66 18.16 5.26
N TYR A 117 6.67 18.07 4.38
CA TYR A 117 5.43 17.34 4.64
C TYR A 117 5.36 15.99 3.95
N ASP A 118 6.31 15.65 3.09
CA ASP A 118 6.26 14.40 2.34
C ASP A 118 6.34 13.16 3.23
N ILE A 119 7.12 13.22 4.30
CA ILE A 119 7.20 12.12 5.25
C ILE A 119 5.84 11.89 5.94
N LEU A 120 5.15 12.97 6.30
CA LEU A 120 3.81 12.87 6.89
C LEU A 120 2.79 12.33 5.90
N ARG A 121 2.89 12.76 4.64
CA ARG A 121 2.00 12.27 3.57
C ARG A 121 2.18 10.77 3.35
N LEU A 122 3.43 10.32 3.35
CA LEU A 122 3.72 8.89 3.28
C LEU A 122 3.12 8.15 4.48
N ASP A 123 3.34 8.68 5.69
CA ASP A 123 2.82 8.04 6.90
C ASP A 123 1.30 7.93 6.87
N TYR A 124 0.59 8.96 6.41
CA TYR A 124 -0.87 8.90 6.25
C TYR A 124 -1.29 7.85 5.24
N ALA A 125 -0.66 7.82 4.08
CA ALA A 125 -0.99 6.85 3.05
C ALA A 125 -0.76 5.41 3.54
N VAL A 126 0.36 5.17 4.20
CA VAL A 126 0.68 3.85 4.78
C VAL A 126 -0.35 3.46 5.83
N TRP A 127 -0.67 4.36 6.75
CA TRP A 127 -1.66 4.08 7.79
C TRP A 127 -3.03 3.76 7.22
N GLU A 128 -3.47 4.51 6.22
CA GLU A 128 -4.79 4.33 5.62
C GLU A 128 -4.91 3.03 4.84
N ILE A 129 -3.82 2.54 4.25
CA ILE A 129 -3.84 1.33 3.42
C ILE A 129 -3.41 0.09 4.21
N ARG A 130 -2.30 0.17 4.94
CA ARG A 130 -1.71 -0.98 5.62
C ARG A 130 -2.65 -1.68 6.59
N ARG A 131 -3.51 -0.94 7.25
CA ARG A 131 -4.46 -1.50 8.23
C ARG A 131 -5.39 -2.55 7.62
N TYR A 132 -5.54 -2.55 6.30
CA TYR A 132 -6.33 -3.57 5.60
C TYR A 132 -5.49 -4.77 5.17
N CYS A 133 -4.19 -4.77 5.44
CA CYS A 133 -3.31 -5.90 5.15
C CYS A 133 -3.38 -6.92 6.27
N GLN A 134 -4.58 -7.44 6.51
CA GLN A 134 -4.83 -8.45 7.54
C GLN A 134 -6.02 -9.29 7.13
N VAL A 135 -6.09 -10.49 7.69
CA VAL A 135 -7.24 -11.36 7.48
C VAL A 135 -8.41 -10.82 8.29
N LEU A 136 -9.47 -10.40 7.59
CA LEU A 136 -10.68 -9.89 8.22
C LEU A 136 -11.73 -11.00 8.24
N ASP A 137 -12.24 -11.31 9.42
CA ASP A 137 -13.31 -12.28 9.60
C ASP A 137 -14.60 -11.56 9.99
N TYR A 138 -15.41 -11.30 8.99
CA TYR A 138 -16.67 -10.61 9.19
C TYR A 138 -17.67 -11.40 10.03
N ASN A 139 -17.55 -12.72 10.04
CA ASN A 139 -18.46 -13.55 10.85
C ASN A 139 -18.17 -13.38 12.33
N VAL A 140 -16.91 -13.22 12.71
CA VAL A 140 -16.51 -12.95 14.08
C VAL A 140 -17.03 -11.58 14.51
N GLU A 141 -16.94 -10.59 13.64
CA GLU A 141 -17.42 -9.24 13.89
C GLU A 141 -18.94 -9.22 14.10
N ILE A 142 -19.69 -9.90 13.25
CA ILE A 142 -21.14 -9.97 13.34
C ILE A 142 -21.58 -10.63 14.63
N ASN A 143 -20.81 -11.54 15.18
CA ASN A 143 -21.15 -12.25 16.41
C ASN A 143 -20.94 -11.43 17.69
N GLY A 144 -20.74 -10.14 17.56
CA GLY A 144 -20.87 -9.23 18.69
C GLY A 144 -19.66 -9.05 19.55
N ILE A 145 -18.50 -9.14 18.96
CA ILE A 145 -17.26 -8.84 19.66
C ILE A 145 -17.04 -7.32 19.73
N PHE A 146 -17.78 -6.60 19.01
CA PHE A 146 -17.75 -5.16 19.06
C PHE A 146 -18.49 -4.65 20.26
#